data_31b00150057a951a1df1410dc10f516b
#
_entry.id   31b00150057a951a1df1410dc10f516b
#
_cell.length_a   1.000
_cell.length_b   1.000
_cell.length_c   1.000
_cell.angle_alpha   90.00
_cell.angle_beta   90.00
_cell.angle_gamma   90.00
#
_symmetry.space_group_name_H-M   'P 1'
#
loop_
_entity.id
_entity.type
_entity.pdbx_description
1 polymer ?
#
loop_
_entity_poly.entity_id
_entity_poly.type
_entity_poly.pdbx_seq_one_letter_code
_entity_poly.pdbx_strand_id
1 'polypeptide(L)'
;NSILQKSLETFLQERIEFRFNLLSEETEYRYKQLETDRFYPVTQRDLNSICMEARRTGIDCRDRDVNRFVYSKEVKENHPFRQYMEWLPEWDGKDRVSDLARRVSSEPLWVEGFHRWMLALASQWMGSNRMHANSLAPILVSERQGCQKSTFCKSLMPSSLVRYYTDSVDLSASTQMEQKLGLFGLINLDEF
;
A
#
# COMPACT_ATOMS: atom_id res chain seq x y z
N ASN A 1 2.99 -27.38 -26.72
CA ASN A 1 3.41 -26.33 -25.74
C ASN A 1 2.42 -25.15 -25.63
N SER A 2 1.87 -24.61 -26.73
CA SER A 2 0.96 -23.47 -26.71
C SER A 2 -0.40 -23.75 -26.01
N ILE A 3 -0.95 -24.94 -26.19
CA ILE A 3 -2.26 -25.34 -25.62
C ILE A 3 -2.13 -25.52 -24.09
N LEU A 4 -1.07 -26.15 -23.62
CA LEU A 4 -0.81 -26.37 -22.19
C LEU A 4 -0.57 -25.05 -21.45
N GLN A 5 0.18 -24.14 -22.06
CA GLN A 5 0.41 -22.81 -21.51
C GLN A 5 -0.90 -22.03 -21.38
N LYS A 6 -1.73 -22.05 -22.41
CA LYS A 6 -3.04 -21.39 -22.43
C LYS A 6 -3.98 -21.96 -21.35
N SER A 7 -3.95 -23.27 -21.11
CA SER A 7 -4.73 -23.93 -20.06
C SER A 7 -4.28 -23.53 -18.66
N LEU A 8 -2.97 -23.41 -18.43
CA LEU A 8 -2.43 -22.94 -17.16
C LEU A 8 -2.79 -21.48 -16.89
N GLU A 9 -2.61 -20.61 -17.87
CA GLU A 9 -2.96 -19.19 -17.75
C GLU A 9 -4.44 -19.00 -17.43
N THR A 10 -5.33 -19.72 -18.11
CA THR A 10 -6.77 -19.70 -17.84
C THR A 10 -7.06 -20.16 -16.40
N PHE A 11 -6.47 -21.27 -15.97
CA PHE A 11 -6.62 -21.79 -14.61
C PHE A 11 -6.19 -20.75 -13.56
N LEU A 12 -5.03 -20.10 -13.76
CA LEU A 12 -4.52 -19.10 -12.85
C LEU A 12 -5.43 -17.87 -12.81
N GLN A 13 -5.82 -17.36 -13.98
CA GLN A 13 -6.66 -16.17 -14.09
C GLN A 13 -8.09 -16.36 -13.56
N GLU A 14 -8.65 -17.57 -13.65
CA GLU A 14 -9.98 -17.84 -13.12
C GLU A 14 -10.02 -17.92 -11.58
N ARG A 15 -8.96 -18.42 -10.95
CA ARG A 15 -8.94 -18.74 -9.52
C ARG A 15 -8.20 -17.75 -8.66
N ILE A 16 -7.17 -17.12 -9.22
CA ILE A 16 -6.23 -16.29 -8.48
C ILE A 16 -6.16 -14.91 -9.16
N GLU A 17 -6.17 -13.90 -8.35
CA GLU A 17 -5.84 -12.55 -8.77
C GLU A 17 -4.42 -12.24 -8.35
N PHE A 18 -3.56 -11.97 -9.34
CA PHE A 18 -2.19 -11.53 -9.12
C PHE A 18 -2.05 -10.05 -9.43
N ARG A 19 -1.15 -9.39 -8.70
CA ARG A 19 -0.71 -8.03 -8.98
C ARG A 19 0.76 -7.86 -8.62
N PHE A 20 1.47 -7.03 -9.37
CA PHE A 20 2.82 -6.62 -9.02
C PHE A 20 2.78 -5.30 -8.25
N ASN A 21 3.17 -5.32 -7.00
CA ASN A 21 3.17 -4.16 -6.13
C ASN A 21 4.39 -3.29 -6.42
N LEU A 22 4.18 -2.09 -6.97
CA LEU A 22 5.25 -1.17 -7.36
C LEU A 22 6.03 -0.57 -6.18
N LEU A 23 5.53 -0.67 -4.94
CA LEU A 23 6.24 -0.15 -3.76
C LEU A 23 7.14 -1.20 -3.12
N SER A 24 6.64 -2.43 -2.95
CA SER A 24 7.43 -3.52 -2.38
C SER A 24 8.24 -4.30 -3.43
N GLU A 25 8.00 -4.03 -4.72
CA GLU A 25 8.60 -4.76 -5.84
C GLU A 25 8.35 -6.27 -5.78
N GLU A 26 7.20 -6.65 -5.22
CA GLU A 26 6.81 -8.05 -5.05
C GLU A 26 5.52 -8.35 -5.81
N THR A 27 5.42 -9.58 -6.31
CA THR A 27 4.14 -10.10 -6.78
C THR A 27 3.29 -10.52 -5.59
N GLU A 28 2.07 -10.04 -5.55
CA GLU A 28 1.07 -10.38 -4.55
C GLU A 28 -0.09 -11.13 -5.19
N TYR A 29 -0.78 -11.94 -4.40
CA TYR A 29 -1.91 -12.71 -4.85
C TYR A 29 -3.04 -12.76 -3.82
N ARG A 30 -4.26 -13.05 -4.31
CA ARG A 30 -5.40 -13.50 -3.51
C ARG A 30 -6.20 -14.53 -4.30
N TYR A 31 -6.81 -15.48 -3.61
CA TYR A 31 -7.79 -16.37 -4.23
C TYR A 31 -9.11 -15.65 -4.41
N LYS A 32 -9.67 -15.68 -5.63
CA LYS A 32 -10.95 -15.02 -5.95
C LYS A 32 -12.14 -15.59 -5.20
N GLN A 33 -12.04 -16.85 -4.74
CA GLN A 33 -13.08 -17.51 -3.96
C GLN A 33 -13.18 -17.01 -2.51
N LEU A 34 -12.12 -16.35 -2.02
CA LEU A 34 -12.12 -15.77 -0.69
C LEU A 34 -12.69 -14.35 -0.79
N GLU A 35 -13.76 -14.08 -0.04
CA GLU A 35 -14.32 -12.72 0.09
C GLU A 35 -13.40 -11.83 0.94
N THR A 36 -12.19 -11.60 0.44
CA THR A 36 -11.21 -10.76 1.11
C THR A 36 -10.54 -9.84 0.10
N ASP A 37 -10.38 -8.58 0.47
CA ASP A 37 -9.63 -7.60 -0.32
C ASP A 37 -8.13 -7.64 -0.04
N ARG A 38 -7.69 -8.55 0.86
CA ARG A 38 -6.29 -8.62 1.27
C ARG A 38 -5.48 -9.45 0.29
N PHE A 39 -4.40 -8.86 -0.21
CA PHE A 39 -3.36 -9.51 -0.99
C PHE A 39 -2.19 -9.91 -0.10
N TYR A 40 -1.56 -11.03 -0.45
CA TYR A 40 -0.40 -11.56 0.24
C TYR A 40 0.77 -11.67 -0.74
N PRO A 41 2.02 -11.40 -0.32
CA PRO A 41 3.20 -11.65 -1.15
C PRO A 41 3.26 -13.12 -1.55
N VAL A 42 3.65 -13.37 -2.80
CA VAL A 42 3.85 -14.74 -3.30
C VAL A 42 5.14 -15.30 -2.75
N THR A 43 5.05 -16.44 -2.09
CA THR A 43 6.21 -17.19 -1.63
C THR A 43 6.47 -18.42 -2.51
N GLN A 44 7.68 -19.02 -2.41
CA GLN A 44 7.96 -20.27 -3.11
C GLN A 44 7.01 -21.40 -2.71
N ARG A 45 6.53 -21.38 -1.46
CA ARG A 45 5.56 -22.36 -0.97
C ARG A 45 4.21 -22.21 -1.66
N ASP A 46 3.79 -20.99 -1.93
CA ASP A 46 2.53 -20.70 -2.65
C ASP A 46 2.64 -21.16 -4.10
N LEU A 47 3.76 -20.89 -4.78
CA LEU A 47 3.99 -21.32 -6.15
C LEU A 47 3.92 -22.85 -6.29
N ASN A 48 4.55 -23.56 -5.36
CA ASN A 48 4.50 -25.02 -5.32
C ASN A 48 3.07 -25.53 -5.10
N SER A 49 2.31 -24.89 -4.20
CA SER A 49 0.92 -25.24 -3.93
C SER A 49 0.03 -25.01 -5.13
N ILE A 50 0.18 -23.87 -5.81
CA ILE A 50 -0.55 -23.52 -7.03
C ILE A 50 -0.25 -24.53 -8.16
N CYS A 51 1.04 -24.90 -8.34
CA CYS A 51 1.41 -25.90 -9.33
C CYS A 51 0.77 -27.29 -9.02
N MET A 52 0.78 -27.69 -7.77
CA MET A 52 0.12 -28.95 -7.35
C MET A 52 -1.40 -28.90 -7.58
N GLU A 53 -2.02 -27.77 -7.33
CA GLU A 53 -3.46 -27.57 -7.57
C GLU A 53 -3.78 -27.65 -9.07
N ALA A 54 -3.02 -26.99 -9.92
CA ALA A 54 -3.16 -27.07 -11.38
C ALA A 54 -3.04 -28.52 -11.88
N ARG A 55 -2.04 -29.28 -11.38
CA ARG A 55 -1.88 -30.70 -11.73
C ARG A 55 -3.05 -31.57 -11.32
N ARG A 56 -3.66 -31.31 -10.16
CA ARG A 56 -4.86 -32.05 -9.71
C ARG A 56 -6.06 -31.83 -10.61
N THR A 57 -6.11 -30.72 -11.33
CA THR A 57 -7.15 -30.45 -12.35
C THR A 57 -6.80 -31.01 -13.74
N GLY A 58 -5.70 -31.76 -13.85
CA GLY A 58 -5.28 -32.39 -15.10
C GLY A 58 -4.38 -31.55 -15.99
N ILE A 59 -3.88 -30.41 -15.49
CA ILE A 59 -2.95 -29.55 -16.22
C ILE A 59 -1.51 -30.05 -16.00
N ASP A 60 -0.85 -30.51 -17.07
CA ASP A 60 0.55 -30.93 -17.01
C ASP A 60 1.49 -29.71 -17.04
N CYS A 61 1.69 -29.09 -15.86
CA CYS A 61 2.59 -27.95 -15.69
C CYS A 61 3.73 -28.29 -14.73
N ARG A 62 4.83 -27.55 -14.86
CA ARG A 62 5.98 -27.59 -13.95
C ARG A 62 6.05 -26.31 -13.13
N ASP A 63 6.74 -26.34 -11.99
CA ASP A 63 6.92 -25.17 -11.12
C ASP A 63 7.46 -23.94 -11.88
N ARG A 64 8.39 -24.17 -12.84
CA ARG A 64 8.92 -23.11 -13.69
C ARG A 64 7.87 -22.42 -14.57
N ASP A 65 6.79 -23.12 -14.93
CA ASP A 65 5.75 -22.57 -15.81
C ASP A 65 4.86 -21.62 -15.02
N VAL A 66 4.52 -21.97 -13.77
CA VAL A 66 3.84 -21.11 -12.81
C VAL A 66 4.71 -19.89 -12.45
N ASN A 67 5.99 -20.10 -12.13
CA ASN A 67 6.96 -19.03 -11.86
C ASN A 67 7.04 -18.03 -13.01
N ARG A 68 7.13 -18.52 -14.24
CA ARG A 68 7.22 -17.67 -15.44
C ARG A 68 6.01 -16.78 -15.61
N PHE A 69 4.82 -17.26 -15.34
CA PHE A 69 3.60 -16.45 -15.38
C PHE A 69 3.60 -15.41 -14.25
N VAL A 70 3.79 -15.86 -13.02
CA VAL A 70 3.68 -15.02 -11.80
C VAL A 70 4.68 -13.87 -11.77
N TYR A 71 5.89 -14.09 -12.33
CA TYR A 71 6.93 -13.06 -12.39
C TYR A 71 7.10 -12.44 -13.78
N SER A 72 6.10 -12.59 -14.65
CA SER A 72 6.09 -11.93 -15.96
C SER A 72 5.31 -10.61 -15.92
N LYS A 73 5.44 -9.85 -17.00
CA LYS A 73 4.63 -8.63 -17.23
C LYS A 73 3.16 -8.91 -17.55
N GLU A 74 2.74 -10.17 -17.61
CA GLU A 74 1.33 -10.56 -17.67
C GLU A 74 0.60 -10.23 -16.36
N VAL A 75 1.33 -10.20 -15.24
CA VAL A 75 0.82 -9.72 -13.95
C VAL A 75 0.80 -8.19 -13.96
N LYS A 76 -0.39 -7.62 -13.78
CA LYS A 76 -0.59 -6.18 -13.81
C LYS A 76 0.11 -5.47 -12.67
N GLU A 77 0.77 -4.38 -12.99
CA GLU A 77 1.33 -3.48 -12.01
C GLU A 77 0.23 -2.78 -11.19
N ASN A 78 0.49 -2.63 -9.91
CA ASN A 78 -0.39 -1.96 -8.97
C ASN A 78 0.38 -1.01 -8.07
N HIS A 79 -0.07 0.23 -8.01
CA HIS A 79 0.43 1.20 -7.04
C HIS A 79 -0.63 1.37 -5.94
N PRO A 80 -0.42 0.85 -4.71
CA PRO A 80 -1.46 0.76 -3.69
C PRO A 80 -2.11 2.10 -3.34
N PHE A 81 -1.33 3.17 -3.23
CA PHE A 81 -1.86 4.50 -2.93
C PHE A 81 -2.70 5.07 -4.06
N ARG A 82 -2.22 4.93 -5.31
CA ARG A 82 -2.96 5.40 -6.48
C ARG A 82 -4.28 4.66 -6.61
N GLN A 83 -4.26 3.34 -6.48
CA GLN A 83 -5.46 2.53 -6.49
C GLN A 83 -6.46 2.95 -5.40
N TYR A 84 -5.98 3.19 -4.17
CA TYR A 84 -6.82 3.68 -3.08
C TYR A 84 -7.48 5.02 -3.43
N MET A 85 -6.71 5.96 -3.95
CA MET A 85 -7.21 7.30 -4.30
C MET A 85 -8.22 7.25 -5.45
N GLU A 86 -8.01 6.39 -6.45
CA GLU A 86 -8.91 6.19 -7.59
C GLU A 86 -10.25 5.54 -7.18
N TRP A 87 -10.25 4.78 -6.09
CA TRP A 87 -11.45 4.11 -5.60
C TRP A 87 -12.23 4.92 -4.56
N LEU A 88 -11.75 6.08 -4.20
CA LEU A 88 -12.52 6.97 -3.32
C LEU A 88 -13.81 7.40 -4.02
N PRO A 89 -14.92 7.49 -3.27
CA PRO A 89 -16.16 8.04 -3.81
C PRO A 89 -15.98 9.51 -4.20
N GLU A 90 -16.87 10.00 -5.05
CA GLU A 90 -16.92 11.44 -5.37
C GLU A 90 -17.06 12.27 -4.08
N TRP A 91 -16.43 13.43 -4.10
CA TRP A 91 -16.47 14.35 -2.96
C TRP A 91 -17.88 14.90 -2.74
N ASP A 92 -18.39 14.74 -1.53
CA ASP A 92 -19.71 15.18 -1.11
C ASP A 92 -19.78 16.65 -0.64
N GLY A 93 -18.71 17.42 -0.83
CA GLY A 93 -18.61 18.82 -0.44
C GLY A 93 -18.25 19.07 1.03
N LYS A 94 -18.02 18.03 1.84
CA LYS A 94 -17.70 18.18 3.28
C LYS A 94 -16.19 18.25 3.51
N ASP A 95 -15.74 19.27 4.23
CA ASP A 95 -14.34 19.43 4.62
C ASP A 95 -13.99 18.63 5.88
N ARG A 96 -13.82 17.31 5.68
CA ARG A 96 -13.45 16.39 6.77
C ARG A 96 -12.01 16.59 7.27
N VAL A 97 -11.15 17.17 6.45
CA VAL A 97 -9.75 17.41 6.81
C VAL A 97 -9.67 18.49 7.88
N SER A 98 -10.34 19.62 7.66
CA SER A 98 -10.41 20.68 8.67
C SER A 98 -11.16 20.26 9.93
N ASP A 99 -12.19 19.43 9.80
CA ASP A 99 -12.90 18.88 10.97
C ASP A 99 -12.00 17.95 11.79
N LEU A 100 -11.19 17.14 11.11
CA LEU A 100 -10.19 16.29 11.77
C LEU A 100 -9.11 17.13 12.47
N ALA A 101 -8.60 18.17 11.81
CA ALA A 101 -7.63 19.10 12.40
C ALA A 101 -8.16 19.75 13.68
N ARG A 102 -9.42 20.20 13.70
CA ARG A 102 -10.07 20.82 14.87
C ARG A 102 -10.21 19.88 16.05
N ARG A 103 -10.13 18.58 15.88
CA ARG A 103 -10.06 17.61 17.01
C ARG A 103 -8.77 17.69 17.79
N VAL A 104 -7.71 18.18 17.18
CA VAL A 104 -6.41 18.39 17.83
C VAL A 104 -6.34 19.82 18.39
N SER A 105 -6.61 20.83 17.55
CA SER A 105 -6.61 22.23 17.93
C SER A 105 -7.54 23.04 17.02
N SER A 106 -8.23 24.03 17.60
CA SER A 106 -9.04 24.98 16.84
C SER A 106 -8.25 26.22 16.37
N GLU A 107 -6.94 26.24 16.62
CA GLU A 107 -6.08 27.34 16.16
C GLU A 107 -6.12 27.45 14.63
N PRO A 108 -6.49 28.61 14.05
CA PRO A 108 -6.67 28.76 12.61
C PRO A 108 -5.44 28.36 11.78
N LEU A 109 -4.26 28.74 12.26
CA LEU A 109 -2.98 28.42 11.59
C LEU A 109 -2.72 26.91 11.56
N TRP A 110 -3.06 26.19 12.64
CA TRP A 110 -2.99 24.75 12.67
C TRP A 110 -3.95 24.10 11.67
N VAL A 111 -5.22 24.52 11.67
CA VAL A 111 -6.24 23.96 10.77
C VAL A 111 -5.86 24.14 9.30
N GLU A 112 -5.42 25.35 8.93
CA GLU A 112 -4.98 25.65 7.57
C GLU A 112 -3.71 24.87 7.20
N GLY A 113 -2.70 24.85 8.09
CA GLY A 113 -1.46 24.14 7.86
C GLY A 113 -1.66 22.63 7.72
N PHE A 114 -2.50 22.04 8.57
CA PHE A 114 -2.84 20.63 8.50
C PHE A 114 -3.60 20.29 7.19
N HIS A 115 -4.54 21.14 6.77
CA HIS A 115 -5.26 20.96 5.52
C HIS A 115 -4.29 20.99 4.32
N ARG A 116 -3.40 21.97 4.24
CA ARG A 116 -2.38 22.05 3.19
C ARG A 116 -1.44 20.84 3.17
N TRP A 117 -1.03 20.39 4.36
CA TRP A 117 -0.21 19.20 4.49
C TRP A 117 -0.91 17.94 3.97
N MET A 118 -2.19 17.74 4.31
CA MET A 118 -2.99 16.61 3.83
C MET A 118 -3.17 16.63 2.31
N LEU A 119 -3.38 17.80 1.71
CA LEU A 119 -3.45 17.94 0.24
C LEU A 119 -2.12 17.57 -0.42
N ALA A 120 -1.00 18.02 0.16
CA ALA A 120 0.33 17.68 -0.35
C ALA A 120 0.61 16.17 -0.19
N LEU A 121 0.21 15.55 0.91
CA LEU A 121 0.29 14.11 1.13
C LEU A 121 -0.51 13.32 0.08
N ALA A 122 -1.76 13.71 -0.17
CA ALA A 122 -2.60 13.10 -1.20
C ALA A 122 -1.99 13.25 -2.60
N SER A 123 -1.43 14.42 -2.92
CA SER A 123 -0.72 14.68 -4.18
C SER A 123 0.50 13.77 -4.36
N GLN A 124 1.25 13.52 -3.28
CA GLN A 124 2.38 12.58 -3.29
C GLN A 124 1.90 11.14 -3.53
N TRP A 125 0.83 10.71 -2.86
CA TRP A 125 0.26 9.38 -3.06
C TRP A 125 -0.22 9.13 -4.49
N MET A 126 -0.75 10.18 -5.14
CA MET A 126 -1.14 10.13 -6.56
C MET A 126 0.07 10.16 -7.51
N GLY A 127 1.24 10.51 -7.03
CA GLY A 127 2.43 10.74 -7.86
C GLY A 127 2.32 11.98 -8.74
N SER A 128 1.41 12.89 -8.42
CA SER A 128 1.15 14.11 -9.19
C SER A 128 2.27 15.14 -9.05
N ASN A 129 3.02 15.08 -7.97
CA ASN A 129 4.09 16.02 -7.65
C ASN A 129 5.46 15.32 -7.60
N ARG A 130 6.00 14.99 -8.78
CA ARG A 130 7.31 14.33 -8.89
C ARG A 130 8.50 15.23 -8.56
N MET A 131 8.30 16.55 -8.58
CA MET A 131 9.37 17.53 -8.47
C MET A 131 9.57 18.07 -7.05
N HIS A 132 8.58 17.96 -6.18
CA HIS A 132 8.62 18.56 -4.85
C HIS A 132 8.12 17.61 -3.79
N ALA A 133 8.93 17.40 -2.76
CA ALA A 133 8.49 16.73 -1.54
C ALA A 133 7.49 17.63 -0.78
N ASN A 134 6.72 17.04 0.13
CA ASN A 134 5.92 17.81 1.06
C ASN A 134 6.84 18.63 1.98
N SER A 135 6.80 19.94 1.86
CA SER A 135 7.65 20.85 2.62
C SER A 135 7.12 21.17 4.03
N LEU A 136 5.94 20.63 4.37
CA LEU A 136 5.32 20.79 5.68
C LEU A 136 5.34 19.45 6.42
N ALA A 137 5.56 19.52 7.74
CA ALA A 137 5.39 18.40 8.64
C ALA A 137 4.65 18.88 9.89
N PRO A 138 3.48 18.31 10.23
CA PRO A 138 2.78 18.65 11.46
C PRO A 138 3.56 18.10 12.66
N ILE A 139 3.72 18.91 13.71
CA ILE A 139 4.37 18.54 14.95
C ILE A 139 3.32 18.59 16.07
N LEU A 140 3.09 17.45 16.70
CA LEU A 140 2.17 17.31 17.83
C LEU A 140 2.94 17.38 19.15
N VAL A 141 2.78 18.47 19.88
CA VAL A 141 3.41 18.68 21.19
C VAL A 141 2.38 18.58 22.29
N SER A 142 2.73 17.95 23.41
CA SER A 142 1.89 17.86 24.60
C SER A 142 2.76 17.72 25.84
N GLU A 143 2.44 18.48 26.88
CA GLU A 143 3.10 18.38 28.18
C GLU A 143 2.75 17.08 28.93
N ARG A 144 1.63 16.44 28.56
CA ARG A 144 1.16 15.21 29.18
C ARG A 144 1.46 14.01 28.32
N GLN A 145 1.98 12.95 28.92
CA GLN A 145 2.05 11.64 28.27
C GLN A 145 0.64 11.05 28.12
N GLY A 146 0.47 10.13 27.17
CA GLY A 146 -0.79 9.41 26.98
C GLY A 146 -1.88 10.20 26.23
N CYS A 147 -1.57 11.35 25.61
CA CYS A 147 -2.51 12.15 24.81
C CYS A 147 -2.82 11.55 23.43
N GLN A 148 -2.51 10.27 23.21
CA GLN A 148 -2.81 9.51 22.00
C GLN A 148 -2.25 10.12 20.68
N LYS A 149 -1.13 10.86 20.74
CA LYS A 149 -0.50 11.46 19.55
C LYS A 149 -0.18 10.41 18.49
N SER A 150 0.53 9.35 18.85
CA SER A 150 0.91 8.28 17.91
C SER A 150 -0.31 7.54 17.37
N THR A 151 -1.37 7.37 18.19
CA THR A 151 -2.66 6.82 17.72
C THR A 151 -3.32 7.72 16.68
N PHE A 152 -3.30 9.04 16.91
CA PHE A 152 -3.80 10.00 15.94
C PHE A 152 -3.01 9.92 14.63
N CYS A 153 -1.66 9.95 14.68
CA CYS A 153 -0.82 9.82 13.49
C CYS A 153 -1.13 8.55 12.70
N LYS A 154 -1.25 7.42 13.39
CA LYS A 154 -1.60 6.14 12.75
C LYS A 154 -2.99 6.15 12.14
N SER A 155 -3.95 6.84 12.75
CA SER A 155 -5.33 6.94 12.25
C SER A 155 -5.47 7.75 10.96
N LEU A 156 -4.46 8.52 10.58
CA LEU A 156 -4.41 9.25 9.30
C LEU A 156 -4.19 8.29 8.12
N MET A 157 -3.66 7.09 8.39
CA MET A 157 -3.46 6.08 7.37
C MET A 157 -4.75 5.25 7.19
N PRO A 158 -5.28 5.13 5.97
CA PRO A 158 -6.40 4.22 5.68
C PRO A 158 -6.10 2.79 6.11
N SER A 159 -7.09 2.06 6.61
CA SER A 159 -6.93 0.69 7.12
C SER A 159 -6.33 -0.27 6.07
N SER A 160 -6.69 -0.12 4.81
CA SER A 160 -6.13 -0.90 3.69
C SER A 160 -4.67 -0.59 3.38
N LEU A 161 -4.16 0.58 3.80
CA LEU A 161 -2.80 1.06 3.56
C LEU A 161 -1.94 1.09 4.84
N VAL A 162 -2.46 0.61 5.97
CA VAL A 162 -1.77 0.69 7.28
C VAL A 162 -0.39 0.03 7.29
N ARG A 163 -0.15 -0.95 6.42
CA ARG A 163 1.18 -1.58 6.27
C ARG A 163 2.26 -0.64 5.72
N TYR A 164 1.86 0.48 5.14
CA TYR A 164 2.75 1.53 4.63
C TYR A 164 2.89 2.71 5.61
N TYR A 165 2.49 2.50 6.86
CA TYR A 165 2.76 3.38 7.99
C TYR A 165 3.91 2.84 8.83
N THR A 166 4.76 3.72 9.32
CA THR A 166 5.77 3.36 10.33
C THR A 166 5.96 4.49 11.34
N ASP A 167 6.23 4.10 12.58
CA ASP A 167 6.67 4.95 13.69
C ASP A 167 8.04 4.51 14.23
N SER A 168 8.67 3.56 13.52
CA SER A 168 9.91 2.91 13.92
C SER A 168 11.00 3.16 12.85
N VAL A 169 11.51 4.39 12.79
CA VAL A 169 12.56 4.79 11.86
C VAL A 169 13.82 5.14 12.62
N ASP A 170 14.91 4.44 12.34
CA ASP A 170 16.25 4.78 12.81
C ASP A 170 16.90 5.78 11.84
N LEU A 171 16.95 7.04 12.24
CA LEU A 171 17.52 8.13 11.46
C LEU A 171 19.05 8.02 11.29
N SER A 172 19.73 7.17 12.08
CA SER A 172 21.18 7.01 12.03
C SER A 172 21.68 6.13 10.87
N ALA A 173 20.81 5.31 10.27
CA ALA A 173 21.14 4.35 9.21
C ALA A 173 20.75 4.88 7.82
N SER A 174 21.56 5.77 7.22
CA SER A 174 21.22 6.52 6.00
C SER A 174 20.82 5.67 4.78
N THR A 175 21.53 4.60 4.47
CA THR A 175 21.26 3.78 3.27
C THR A 175 19.98 2.93 3.38
N GLN A 176 19.68 2.41 4.56
CA GLN A 176 18.43 1.69 4.81
C GLN A 176 17.22 2.62 4.86
N MET A 177 17.45 3.88 5.18
CA MET A 177 16.42 4.87 5.30
C MET A 177 15.87 5.31 3.94
N GLU A 178 16.73 5.52 2.94
CA GLU A 178 16.29 5.86 1.59
C GLU A 178 15.38 4.79 0.99
N GLN A 179 15.71 3.52 1.18
CA GLN A 179 14.87 2.40 0.75
C GLN A 179 13.53 2.37 1.50
N LYS A 180 13.54 2.64 2.81
CA LYS A 180 12.32 2.69 3.63
C LYS A 180 11.43 3.88 3.27
N LEU A 181 12.02 5.05 2.98
CA LEU A 181 11.26 6.24 2.57
C LEU A 181 10.43 6.00 1.30
N GLY A 182 10.95 5.19 0.37
CA GLY A 182 10.23 4.81 -0.85
C GLY A 182 9.04 3.86 -0.60
N LEU A 183 9.07 3.10 0.50
CA LEU A 183 8.05 2.10 0.83
C LEU A 183 6.88 2.70 1.64
N PHE A 184 7.16 3.66 2.54
CA PHE A 184 6.15 4.17 3.46
C PHE A 184 5.44 5.43 2.92
N GLY A 185 4.11 5.43 3.01
CA GLY A 185 3.29 6.59 2.64
C GLY A 185 3.11 7.59 3.77
N LEU A 186 3.37 7.17 5.01
CA LEU A 186 3.35 8.04 6.18
C LEU A 186 4.36 7.52 7.22
N ILE A 187 5.23 8.40 7.63
CA ILE A 187 6.24 8.13 8.66
C ILE A 187 5.96 9.04 9.85
N ASN A 188 5.75 8.46 11.01
CA ASN A 188 5.69 9.18 12.27
C ASN A 188 7.06 9.10 12.96
N LEU A 189 7.66 10.25 13.20
CA LEU A 189 8.89 10.34 13.97
C LEU A 189 8.48 10.60 15.44
N ASP A 190 8.55 9.57 16.26
CA ASP A 190 8.21 9.64 17.67
C ASP A 190 9.49 9.94 18.46
N GLU A 191 9.42 10.93 19.35
CA GLU A 191 10.53 11.40 20.22
C GLU A 191 11.75 11.98 19.45
N PHE A 192 11.73 13.29 19.24
CA PHE A 192 12.90 14.09 18.87
C PHE A 192 13.61 14.64 20.11
#